data_3b1c95ae53a42c7dd2b792af1ab9599c
#
_entry.id   3b1c95ae53a42c7dd2b792af1ab9599c
#
_cell.length_a   1.000
_cell.length_b   1.000
_cell.length_c   1.000
_cell.angle_alpha   90.00
_cell.angle_beta   90.00
_cell.angle_gamma   90.00
#
_symmetry.space_group_name_H-M   'P 1'
#
loop_
_entity.id
_entity.type
_entity.pdbx_description
1 polymer ?
#
loop_
_entity_poly.entity_id
_entity_poly.type
_entity_poly.pdbx_seq_one_letter_code
_entity_poly.pdbx_strand_id
1 'polypeptide(L)'
;MNGARSLVETLLAAGVDTCFANPGTSEMHFVAALDQAVGMRCVLGLQENVVTGMADGYWRMAGKPACTLLHCGPGLANGLANLHNARRAHSGIVNIVGDHATWHRPYDPPLATDTEALARTVSGWVRTCTDAREVGRDAAAAVQAALSCQGQIATLILPSDASWDEGGRVGQVLALLAAPPIDAAAVDQAARVLRSGANTLLLLAGGAVLEPAQHLAWRIASATGCGLMADYVNGLVARGRGRLALERVPYNTDLAQAALAKYEHIILVNAKAPVSFFAYPGKPSLQSAAHAQIHVLSSPEQDPLAALQALVEALGAPAAALPEAGLRPVAAEGEPSPEKLAQTLAALIPQDAIVSDESVSYGRGFYRFTHNAAPHDWLHLAGGAIGDGMPVAAGAAMGSGSQRRVLSLQADGSAMYSLQALWTQARERLPVTTVLLNNRKYAILQNEYRAVGAEPGPTAMRMLDLGDPDLRWVDLARGMGVEAARATTMEQCADLMQQSFGLARPFLIELMV
;
A
#
# COMPACT_ATOMS: atom_id res chain seq x y z
N MET A 1 2.19 -24.66 -28.11
CA MET A 1 3.08 -24.13 -27.06
C MET A 1 2.73 -24.75 -25.72
N ASN A 2 3.64 -24.79 -24.79
CA ASN A 2 3.32 -25.27 -23.44
C ASN A 2 2.50 -24.25 -22.64
N GLY A 3 1.98 -24.70 -21.46
CA GLY A 3 1.15 -23.85 -20.63
C GLY A 3 1.86 -22.61 -20.08
N ALA A 4 3.13 -22.73 -19.70
CA ALA A 4 3.92 -21.58 -19.21
C ALA A 4 4.03 -20.46 -20.24
N ARG A 5 4.32 -20.80 -21.49
CA ARG A 5 4.38 -19.83 -22.57
C ARG A 5 3.01 -19.21 -22.86
N SER A 6 1.96 -20.04 -22.85
CA SER A 6 0.58 -19.53 -23.00
C SER A 6 0.21 -18.53 -21.90
N LEU A 7 0.65 -18.77 -20.64
CA LEU A 7 0.45 -17.84 -19.53
C LEU A 7 1.14 -16.51 -19.80
N VAL A 8 2.45 -16.52 -20.08
CA VAL A 8 3.25 -15.29 -20.24
C VAL A 8 2.74 -14.45 -21.42
N GLU A 9 2.46 -15.10 -22.58
CA GLU A 9 1.92 -14.40 -23.74
C GLU A 9 0.51 -13.83 -23.47
N THR A 10 -0.32 -14.51 -22.67
CA THR A 10 -1.62 -14.00 -22.26
C THR A 10 -1.50 -12.79 -21.32
N LEU A 11 -0.58 -12.84 -20.35
CA LEU A 11 -0.31 -11.71 -19.46
C LEU A 11 0.08 -10.46 -20.25
N LEU A 12 1.02 -10.61 -21.20
CA LEU A 12 1.45 -9.51 -22.08
C LEU A 12 0.29 -8.98 -22.93
N ALA A 13 -0.50 -9.86 -23.56
CA ALA A 13 -1.65 -9.46 -24.35
C ALA A 13 -2.71 -8.70 -23.53
N ALA A 14 -2.82 -9.02 -22.23
CA ALA A 14 -3.71 -8.36 -21.28
C ALA A 14 -3.10 -7.11 -20.60
N GLY A 15 -1.90 -6.68 -21.01
CA GLY A 15 -1.24 -5.45 -20.50
C GLY A 15 -0.46 -5.63 -19.20
N VAL A 16 -0.21 -6.85 -18.75
CA VAL A 16 0.66 -7.18 -17.63
C VAL A 16 2.07 -7.41 -18.17
N ASP A 17 2.93 -6.39 -18.05
CA ASP A 17 4.27 -6.33 -18.64
C ASP A 17 5.41 -6.34 -17.61
N THR A 18 5.08 -6.56 -16.35
CA THR A 18 6.06 -6.58 -15.25
C THR A 18 5.81 -7.79 -14.36
N CYS A 19 6.87 -8.56 -14.09
CA CYS A 19 6.89 -9.73 -13.22
C CYS A 19 7.90 -9.51 -12.09
N PHE A 20 7.43 -9.50 -10.84
CA PHE A 20 8.27 -9.57 -9.67
C PHE A 20 8.41 -11.02 -9.23
N ALA A 21 9.61 -11.54 -9.06
CA ALA A 21 9.80 -12.96 -8.86
C ALA A 21 10.82 -13.28 -7.75
N ASN A 22 10.51 -14.32 -6.99
CA ASN A 22 11.47 -15.14 -6.28
C ASN A 22 11.22 -16.59 -6.72
N PRO A 23 11.84 -17.03 -7.83
CA PRO A 23 11.54 -18.32 -8.44
C PRO A 23 12.15 -19.49 -7.66
N GLY A 24 11.47 -20.63 -7.70
CA GLY A 24 11.98 -21.90 -7.20
C GLY A 24 11.99 -22.98 -8.28
N THR A 25 12.27 -24.21 -7.89
CA THR A 25 12.53 -25.33 -8.81
C THR A 25 11.30 -25.81 -9.58
N SER A 26 10.09 -25.60 -9.07
CA SER A 26 8.85 -26.00 -9.76
C SER A 26 8.43 -25.04 -10.87
N GLU A 27 8.96 -23.81 -10.90
CA GLU A 27 8.57 -22.76 -11.84
C GLU A 27 9.49 -22.61 -13.05
N MET A 28 10.44 -23.55 -13.28
CA MET A 28 11.48 -23.41 -14.31
C MET A 28 10.93 -23.25 -15.73
N HIS A 29 9.79 -23.88 -16.07
CA HIS A 29 9.15 -23.68 -17.38
C HIS A 29 8.55 -22.27 -17.52
N PHE A 30 8.04 -21.69 -16.43
CA PHE A 30 7.59 -20.30 -16.43
C PHE A 30 8.77 -19.34 -16.58
N VAL A 31 9.86 -19.55 -15.83
CA VAL A 31 11.10 -18.74 -15.95
C VAL A 31 11.67 -18.83 -17.38
N ALA A 32 11.70 -20.02 -17.98
CA ALA A 32 12.14 -20.19 -19.37
C ALA A 32 11.21 -19.49 -20.38
N ALA A 33 9.90 -19.43 -20.10
CA ALA A 33 8.96 -18.69 -20.93
C ALA A 33 9.19 -17.18 -20.86
N LEU A 34 9.59 -16.65 -19.70
CA LEU A 34 9.96 -15.23 -19.54
C LEU A 34 11.15 -14.82 -20.41
N ASP A 35 12.15 -15.70 -20.58
CA ASP A 35 13.31 -15.46 -21.46
C ASP A 35 12.91 -15.22 -22.93
N GLN A 36 11.81 -15.84 -23.37
CA GLN A 36 11.31 -15.74 -24.74
C GLN A 36 10.29 -14.62 -24.93
N ALA A 37 9.85 -13.98 -23.86
CA ALA A 37 8.77 -13.01 -23.85
C ALA A 37 9.30 -11.57 -24.01
N VAL A 38 9.36 -11.10 -25.25
CA VAL A 38 9.73 -9.70 -25.53
C VAL A 38 8.66 -8.77 -24.93
N GLY A 39 9.09 -7.88 -24.03
CA GLY A 39 8.21 -6.88 -23.39
C GLY A 39 7.85 -7.18 -21.93
N MET A 40 8.19 -8.35 -21.39
CA MET A 40 8.03 -8.63 -19.96
C MET A 40 9.27 -8.16 -19.18
N ARG A 41 9.11 -7.17 -18.32
CA ARG A 41 10.15 -6.75 -17.37
C ARG A 41 10.16 -7.71 -16.18
N CYS A 42 11.28 -8.39 -15.96
CA CYS A 42 11.44 -9.33 -14.84
C CYS A 42 12.35 -8.71 -13.77
N VAL A 43 11.87 -8.68 -12.52
CA VAL A 43 12.56 -8.09 -11.37
C VAL A 43 12.69 -9.12 -10.26
N LEU A 44 13.94 -9.40 -9.85
CA LEU A 44 14.22 -10.34 -8.77
C LEU A 44 14.08 -9.66 -7.40
N GLY A 45 13.24 -10.24 -6.53
CA GLY A 45 13.26 -10.02 -5.10
C GLY A 45 13.94 -11.18 -4.39
N LEU A 46 14.74 -10.92 -3.37
CA LEU A 46 15.47 -11.98 -2.66
C LEU A 46 14.64 -12.67 -1.57
N GLN A 47 13.36 -12.32 -1.48
CA GLN A 47 12.41 -12.88 -0.54
C GLN A 47 10.98 -12.55 -1.03
N GLU A 48 10.03 -13.45 -0.85
CA GLU A 48 8.69 -13.32 -1.45
C GLU A 48 7.87 -12.17 -0.85
N ASN A 49 8.09 -11.80 0.41
CA ASN A 49 7.45 -10.62 0.99
C ASN A 49 7.91 -9.33 0.29
N VAL A 50 9.17 -9.27 -0.15
CA VAL A 50 9.68 -8.16 -0.98
C VAL A 50 9.00 -8.16 -2.34
N VAL A 51 8.85 -9.33 -2.97
CA VAL A 51 8.18 -9.50 -4.27
C VAL A 51 6.75 -8.97 -4.23
N THR A 52 5.98 -9.38 -3.23
CA THR A 52 4.57 -9.01 -3.10
C THR A 52 4.37 -7.54 -2.72
N GLY A 53 5.26 -6.98 -1.88
CA GLY A 53 5.26 -5.55 -1.56
C GLY A 53 5.65 -4.67 -2.75
N MET A 54 6.58 -5.13 -3.62
CA MET A 54 6.87 -4.44 -4.89
C MET A 54 5.66 -4.42 -5.83
N ALA A 55 4.94 -5.52 -5.94
CA ALA A 55 3.73 -5.58 -6.77
C ALA A 55 2.63 -4.63 -6.26
N ASP A 56 2.50 -4.51 -4.95
CA ASP A 56 1.60 -3.55 -4.29
C ASP A 56 1.99 -2.10 -4.63
N GLY A 57 3.24 -1.72 -4.39
CA GLY A 57 3.74 -0.37 -4.71
C GLY A 57 3.64 -0.02 -6.21
N TYR A 58 3.90 -1.01 -7.07
CA TYR A 58 3.77 -0.86 -8.52
C TYR A 58 2.32 -0.52 -8.91
N TRP A 59 1.33 -1.28 -8.43
CA TRP A 59 -0.08 -1.01 -8.69
C TRP A 59 -0.48 0.40 -8.25
N ARG A 60 -0.13 0.79 -7.03
CA ARG A 60 -0.51 2.09 -6.47
C ARG A 60 -0.06 3.26 -7.34
N MET A 61 1.02 3.12 -8.12
CA MET A 61 1.55 4.20 -8.97
C MET A 61 1.31 3.99 -10.46
N ALA A 62 1.30 2.75 -10.95
CA ALA A 62 1.09 2.46 -12.36
C ALA A 62 -0.40 2.40 -12.75
N GLY A 63 -1.30 2.12 -11.79
CA GLY A 63 -2.73 1.90 -12.06
C GLY A 63 -3.01 0.65 -12.89
N LYS A 64 -2.03 -0.25 -13.04
CA LYS A 64 -2.15 -1.53 -13.74
C LYS A 64 -1.47 -2.64 -12.94
N PRO A 65 -1.93 -3.91 -13.04
CA PRO A 65 -1.33 -5.00 -12.28
C PRO A 65 0.07 -5.36 -12.80
N ALA A 66 0.93 -5.75 -11.86
CA ALA A 66 2.07 -6.62 -12.14
C ALA A 66 1.69 -8.07 -11.84
N CYS A 67 2.43 -9.03 -12.39
CA CYS A 67 2.38 -10.38 -11.88
C CYS A 67 3.51 -10.64 -10.88
N THR A 68 3.27 -11.59 -9.97
CA THR A 68 4.30 -12.12 -9.07
C THR A 68 4.53 -13.58 -9.36
N LEU A 69 5.73 -14.09 -9.08
CA LEU A 69 6.04 -15.52 -9.13
C LEU A 69 6.55 -15.96 -7.76
N LEU A 70 5.82 -16.86 -7.12
CA LEU A 70 6.09 -17.38 -5.77
C LEU A 70 6.25 -18.91 -5.81
N HIS A 71 7.21 -19.42 -5.02
CA HIS A 71 7.55 -20.83 -5.02
C HIS A 71 6.64 -21.65 -4.12
N CYS A 72 5.67 -22.34 -4.71
CA CYS A 72 4.75 -23.26 -4.01
C CYS A 72 4.07 -22.62 -2.78
N GLY A 73 3.51 -23.44 -1.90
CA GLY A 73 2.88 -22.99 -0.67
C GLY A 73 3.84 -22.24 0.28
N PRO A 74 5.08 -22.71 0.53
CA PRO A 74 6.04 -21.98 1.36
C PRO A 74 6.37 -20.58 0.83
N GLY A 75 6.56 -20.40 -0.49
CA GLY A 75 6.81 -19.08 -1.08
C GLY A 75 5.59 -18.17 -0.98
N LEU A 76 4.38 -18.69 -1.19
CA LEU A 76 3.15 -17.94 -0.93
C LEU A 76 3.05 -17.55 0.54
N ALA A 77 3.33 -18.45 1.47
CA ALA A 77 3.32 -18.17 2.90
C ALA A 77 4.28 -17.04 3.29
N ASN A 78 5.49 -17.03 2.72
CA ASN A 78 6.45 -15.94 2.90
C ASN A 78 5.93 -14.58 2.39
N GLY A 79 5.12 -14.56 1.34
CA GLY A 79 4.57 -13.34 0.74
C GLY A 79 3.27 -12.85 1.37
N LEU A 80 2.64 -13.61 2.28
CA LEU A 80 1.29 -13.32 2.80
C LEU A 80 1.19 -11.99 3.53
N ALA A 81 2.23 -11.56 4.25
CA ALA A 81 2.19 -10.32 5.02
C ALA A 81 1.96 -9.09 4.12
N ASN A 82 2.73 -8.98 3.02
CA ASN A 82 2.53 -7.87 2.09
C ASN A 82 1.36 -8.08 1.13
N LEU A 83 0.94 -9.32 0.84
CA LEU A 83 -0.35 -9.56 0.19
C LEU A 83 -1.52 -9.11 1.08
N HIS A 84 -1.42 -9.27 2.42
CA HIS A 84 -2.41 -8.71 3.34
C HIS A 84 -2.46 -7.17 3.25
N ASN A 85 -1.30 -6.49 3.21
CA ASN A 85 -1.22 -5.05 3.02
C ASN A 85 -1.83 -4.63 1.67
N ALA A 86 -1.47 -5.31 0.59
CA ALA A 86 -1.99 -5.08 -0.76
C ALA A 86 -3.52 -5.25 -0.85
N ARG A 87 -4.07 -6.28 -0.18
CA ARG A 87 -5.52 -6.48 -0.08
C ARG A 87 -6.21 -5.29 0.60
N ARG A 88 -5.61 -4.74 1.66
CA ARG A 88 -6.15 -3.58 2.38
C ARG A 88 -6.01 -2.28 1.58
N ALA A 89 -5.00 -2.21 0.70
CA ALA A 89 -4.78 -1.10 -0.22
C ALA A 89 -5.64 -1.20 -1.50
N HIS A 90 -6.40 -2.27 -1.69
CA HIS A 90 -7.12 -2.58 -2.93
C HIS A 90 -6.20 -2.63 -4.15
N SER A 91 -5.02 -3.26 -4.00
CA SER A 91 -4.05 -3.39 -5.09
C SER A 91 -4.36 -4.57 -5.99
N GLY A 92 -4.41 -4.30 -7.30
CA GLY A 92 -4.56 -5.32 -8.33
C GLY A 92 -3.25 -6.06 -8.57
N ILE A 93 -3.19 -7.35 -8.25
CA ILE A 93 -2.00 -8.19 -8.41
C ILE A 93 -2.41 -9.51 -9.05
N VAL A 94 -1.69 -9.94 -10.09
CA VAL A 94 -1.81 -11.31 -10.62
C VAL A 94 -0.74 -12.16 -9.95
N ASN A 95 -1.13 -12.89 -8.92
CA ASN A 95 -0.23 -13.67 -8.09
C ASN A 95 -0.12 -15.10 -8.64
N ILE A 96 1.03 -15.45 -9.23
CA ILE A 96 1.30 -16.77 -9.80
C ILE A 96 2.07 -17.57 -8.76
N VAL A 97 1.53 -18.73 -8.39
CA VAL A 97 2.12 -19.63 -7.41
C VAL A 97 2.36 -20.98 -8.08
N GLY A 98 3.61 -21.43 -8.12
CA GLY A 98 3.93 -22.76 -8.58
C GLY A 98 3.37 -23.85 -7.68
N ASP A 99 3.19 -25.05 -8.21
CA ASP A 99 2.79 -26.21 -7.42
C ASP A 99 3.35 -27.49 -8.03
N HIS A 100 3.29 -28.57 -7.28
CA HIS A 100 3.64 -29.91 -7.76
C HIS A 100 2.73 -30.34 -8.91
N ALA A 101 3.27 -31.21 -9.78
CA ALA A 101 2.47 -31.83 -10.84
C ALA A 101 1.23 -32.51 -10.25
N THR A 102 0.08 -32.43 -10.93
CA THR A 102 -1.21 -32.91 -10.46
C THR A 102 -1.18 -34.38 -10.06
N TRP A 103 -0.47 -35.22 -10.83
CA TRP A 103 -0.28 -36.63 -10.58
C TRP A 103 0.73 -36.93 -9.46
N HIS A 104 1.56 -35.96 -9.06
CA HIS A 104 2.58 -36.11 -8.00
C HIS A 104 2.06 -35.69 -6.61
N ARG A 105 1.15 -34.71 -6.54
CA ARG A 105 0.57 -34.21 -5.27
C ARG A 105 0.00 -35.30 -4.36
N PRO A 106 -0.70 -36.35 -4.87
CA PRO A 106 -1.25 -37.40 -4.00
C PRO A 106 -0.22 -38.18 -3.18
N TYR A 107 1.06 -38.09 -3.52
CA TYR A 107 2.16 -38.72 -2.79
C TYR A 107 2.73 -37.87 -1.67
N ASP A 108 2.14 -36.71 -1.38
CA ASP A 108 2.56 -35.77 -0.32
C ASP A 108 4.04 -35.40 -0.38
N PRO A 109 4.54 -34.82 -1.50
CA PRO A 109 5.93 -34.43 -1.62
C PRO A 109 6.28 -33.32 -0.61
N PRO A 110 7.59 -33.13 -0.27
CA PRO A 110 8.01 -32.28 0.85
C PRO A 110 7.52 -30.83 0.87
N LEU A 111 7.17 -30.26 -0.29
CA LEU A 111 6.63 -28.89 -0.39
C LEU A 111 5.11 -28.86 -0.63
N ALA A 112 4.43 -30.02 -0.56
CA ALA A 112 2.99 -30.06 -0.69
C ALA A 112 2.33 -29.26 0.45
N THR A 113 1.36 -28.43 0.07
CA THR A 113 0.66 -27.53 1.00
C THR A 113 -0.75 -27.30 0.45
N ASP A 114 -1.71 -26.99 1.31
CA ASP A 114 -3.00 -26.47 0.86
C ASP A 114 -2.84 -25.02 0.38
N THR A 115 -2.27 -24.87 -0.83
CA THR A 115 -1.95 -23.59 -1.46
C THR A 115 -3.21 -22.77 -1.72
N GLU A 116 -4.35 -23.41 -2.04
CA GLU A 116 -5.62 -22.71 -2.21
C GLU A 116 -6.13 -22.08 -0.92
N ALA A 117 -6.07 -22.81 0.20
CA ALA A 117 -6.49 -22.29 1.49
C ALA A 117 -5.63 -21.09 1.90
N LEU A 118 -4.31 -21.15 1.71
CA LEU A 118 -3.42 -20.01 1.93
C LEU A 118 -3.79 -18.81 1.03
N ALA A 119 -3.99 -19.04 -0.26
CA ALA A 119 -4.33 -17.99 -1.22
C ALA A 119 -5.66 -17.30 -0.88
N ARG A 120 -6.68 -18.06 -0.45
CA ARG A 120 -8.01 -17.53 -0.10
C ARG A 120 -7.98 -16.53 1.07
N THR A 121 -6.95 -16.56 1.90
CA THR A 121 -6.82 -15.62 3.04
C THR A 121 -6.58 -14.18 2.58
N VAL A 122 -5.96 -13.98 1.41
CA VAL A 122 -5.55 -12.67 0.90
C VAL A 122 -6.15 -12.31 -0.46
N SER A 123 -6.59 -13.30 -1.24
CA SER A 123 -7.04 -13.12 -2.62
C SER A 123 -8.57 -13.06 -2.73
N GLY A 124 -9.08 -12.17 -3.56
CA GLY A 124 -10.50 -12.12 -3.92
C GLY A 124 -10.88 -13.13 -5.01
N TRP A 125 -9.88 -13.62 -5.77
CA TRP A 125 -10.05 -14.66 -6.79
C TRP A 125 -8.90 -15.66 -6.68
N VAL A 126 -9.23 -16.96 -6.70
CA VAL A 126 -8.25 -18.05 -6.64
C VAL A 126 -8.66 -19.14 -7.61
N ARG A 127 -7.71 -19.64 -8.40
CA ARG A 127 -7.90 -20.78 -9.28
C ARG A 127 -6.62 -21.61 -9.37
N THR A 128 -6.78 -22.95 -9.37
CA THR A 128 -5.72 -23.91 -9.72
C THR A 128 -5.91 -24.33 -11.17
N CYS A 129 -4.89 -24.18 -12.00
CA CYS A 129 -4.87 -24.73 -13.36
C CYS A 129 -4.83 -26.25 -13.28
N THR A 130 -5.60 -26.93 -14.13
CA THR A 130 -5.63 -28.41 -14.17
C THR A 130 -5.05 -28.98 -15.44
N ASP A 131 -4.85 -28.16 -16.48
CA ASP A 131 -4.46 -28.60 -17.81
C ASP A 131 -3.77 -27.45 -18.58
N ALA A 132 -2.70 -27.73 -19.29
CA ALA A 132 -1.95 -26.75 -20.09
C ALA A 132 -2.86 -26.01 -21.10
N ARG A 133 -3.90 -26.66 -21.63
CA ARG A 133 -4.87 -26.07 -22.58
C ARG A 133 -5.72 -24.96 -21.97
N GLU A 134 -5.89 -24.96 -20.66
CA GLU A 134 -6.74 -24.03 -19.93
C GLU A 134 -5.96 -22.83 -19.35
N VAL A 135 -4.62 -22.94 -19.25
CA VAL A 135 -3.76 -21.95 -18.59
C VAL A 135 -3.95 -20.54 -19.15
N GLY A 136 -4.01 -20.37 -20.47
CA GLY A 136 -4.22 -19.05 -21.07
C GLY A 136 -5.59 -18.44 -20.75
N ARG A 137 -6.66 -19.24 -20.75
CA ARG A 137 -8.00 -18.80 -20.32
C ARG A 137 -7.99 -18.38 -18.84
N ASP A 138 -7.35 -19.18 -17.99
CA ASP A 138 -7.29 -18.92 -16.56
C ASP A 138 -6.43 -17.69 -16.24
N ALA A 139 -5.36 -17.47 -17.01
CA ALA A 139 -4.56 -16.25 -16.95
C ALA A 139 -5.37 -15.00 -17.32
N ALA A 140 -6.14 -15.04 -18.41
CA ALA A 140 -7.00 -13.92 -18.80
C ALA A 140 -8.06 -13.61 -17.72
N ALA A 141 -8.64 -14.65 -17.10
CA ALA A 141 -9.58 -14.49 -15.99
C ALA A 141 -8.92 -13.91 -14.74
N ALA A 142 -7.67 -14.29 -14.43
CA ALA A 142 -6.90 -13.72 -13.32
C ALA A 142 -6.64 -12.22 -13.53
N VAL A 143 -6.26 -11.81 -14.74
CA VAL A 143 -6.05 -10.38 -15.06
C VAL A 143 -7.37 -9.60 -14.94
N GLN A 144 -8.47 -10.13 -15.51
CA GLN A 144 -9.78 -9.49 -15.37
C GLN A 144 -10.17 -9.34 -13.89
N ALA A 145 -9.97 -10.37 -13.08
CA ALA A 145 -10.25 -10.33 -11.65
C ALA A 145 -9.38 -9.29 -10.93
N ALA A 146 -8.07 -9.23 -11.22
CA ALA A 146 -7.16 -8.26 -10.61
C ALA A 146 -7.54 -6.80 -10.88
N LEU A 147 -8.12 -6.53 -12.05
CA LEU A 147 -8.60 -5.21 -12.47
C LEU A 147 -10.03 -4.89 -11.97
N SER A 148 -10.74 -5.86 -11.41
CA SER A 148 -12.11 -5.69 -10.91
C SER A 148 -12.12 -5.09 -9.49
N CYS A 149 -13.27 -4.60 -9.02
CA CYS A 149 -13.49 -4.14 -7.65
C CYS A 149 -12.51 -3.04 -7.20
N GLN A 150 -12.10 -2.14 -8.09
CA GLN A 150 -11.09 -1.09 -7.85
C GLN A 150 -9.68 -1.65 -7.57
N GLY A 151 -9.43 -2.92 -7.88
CA GLY A 151 -8.22 -3.67 -7.65
C GLY A 151 -8.37 -4.75 -6.58
N GLN A 152 -7.89 -5.94 -6.89
CA GLN A 152 -7.82 -7.06 -5.95
C GLN A 152 -6.70 -8.03 -6.32
N ILE A 153 -6.34 -8.90 -5.39
CA ILE A 153 -5.36 -9.96 -5.64
C ILE A 153 -6.09 -11.13 -6.29
N ALA A 154 -5.60 -11.53 -7.47
CA ALA A 154 -6.01 -12.71 -8.19
C ALA A 154 -4.89 -13.74 -8.18
N THR A 155 -5.05 -14.85 -7.45
CA THR A 155 -4.04 -15.91 -7.36
C THR A 155 -4.35 -17.05 -8.31
N LEU A 156 -3.39 -17.33 -9.21
CA LEU A 156 -3.38 -18.44 -10.13
C LEU A 156 -2.33 -19.45 -9.67
N ILE A 157 -2.77 -20.64 -9.24
CA ILE A 157 -1.90 -21.74 -8.87
C ILE A 157 -1.60 -22.53 -10.13
N LEU A 158 -0.31 -22.69 -10.44
CA LEU A 158 0.20 -23.30 -11.66
C LEU A 158 0.97 -24.60 -11.34
N PRO A 159 0.30 -25.77 -11.38
CA PRO A 159 1.00 -27.05 -11.28
C PRO A 159 2.06 -27.23 -12.38
N SER A 160 3.13 -27.95 -12.03
CA SER A 160 4.27 -28.12 -12.93
C SER A 160 3.88 -28.77 -14.27
N ASP A 161 3.00 -29.78 -14.26
CA ASP A 161 2.50 -30.43 -15.49
C ASP A 161 1.64 -29.47 -16.34
N ALA A 162 0.76 -28.69 -15.75
CA ALA A 162 0.04 -27.64 -16.48
C ALA A 162 1.00 -26.60 -17.08
N SER A 163 2.18 -26.41 -16.49
CA SER A 163 3.22 -25.50 -16.98
C SER A 163 3.98 -26.08 -18.18
N TRP A 164 4.43 -27.35 -18.12
CA TRP A 164 5.32 -27.93 -19.14
C TRP A 164 4.61 -28.66 -20.27
N ASP A 165 3.35 -29.15 -20.05
CA ASP A 165 2.63 -29.90 -21.08
C ASP A 165 2.25 -29.01 -22.27
N GLU A 166 2.21 -29.63 -23.45
CA GLU A 166 1.84 -28.97 -24.71
C GLU A 166 0.29 -28.81 -24.84
N GLY A 167 -0.11 -27.93 -25.73
CA GLY A 167 -1.53 -27.65 -26.03
C GLY A 167 -2.01 -26.29 -25.53
N GLY A 168 -1.14 -25.56 -24.82
CA GLY A 168 -1.44 -24.20 -24.38
C GLY A 168 -1.71 -23.25 -25.56
N ARG A 169 -2.61 -22.28 -25.32
CA ARG A 169 -3.01 -21.24 -26.28
C ARG A 169 -3.08 -19.91 -25.55
N VAL A 170 -2.74 -18.83 -26.25
CA VAL A 170 -2.95 -17.47 -25.71
C VAL A 170 -4.44 -17.28 -25.40
N GLY A 171 -4.73 -16.86 -24.16
CA GLY A 171 -6.10 -16.59 -23.74
C GLY A 171 -6.65 -15.31 -24.38
N GLN A 172 -7.92 -15.31 -24.64
CA GLN A 172 -8.61 -14.09 -25.09
C GLN A 172 -8.65 -13.08 -23.94
N VAL A 173 -8.20 -11.85 -24.19
CA VAL A 173 -8.33 -10.75 -23.23
C VAL A 173 -9.81 -10.50 -22.94
N LEU A 174 -10.17 -10.54 -21.67
CA LEU A 174 -11.55 -10.35 -21.23
C LEU A 174 -11.85 -8.86 -21.01
N ALA A 175 -13.09 -8.46 -21.32
CA ALA A 175 -13.55 -7.11 -21.01
C ALA A 175 -13.55 -6.87 -19.50
N LEU A 176 -13.23 -5.64 -19.08
CA LEU A 176 -13.30 -5.27 -17.68
C LEU A 176 -14.75 -5.35 -17.17
N LEU A 177 -14.92 -5.86 -15.96
CA LEU A 177 -16.22 -5.83 -15.30
C LEU A 177 -16.52 -4.39 -14.89
N ALA A 178 -17.73 -3.92 -15.24
CA ALA A 178 -18.18 -2.61 -14.78
C ALA A 178 -18.28 -2.57 -13.26
N ALA A 179 -17.88 -1.45 -12.65
CA ALA A 179 -18.13 -1.24 -11.24
C ALA A 179 -19.65 -1.27 -10.96
N PRO A 180 -20.07 -1.76 -9.78
CA PRO A 180 -21.49 -1.72 -9.40
C PRO A 180 -22.03 -0.28 -9.48
N PRO A 181 -23.25 -0.06 -9.99
CA PRO A 181 -23.80 1.29 -10.11
C PRO A 181 -24.00 1.94 -8.73
N ILE A 182 -23.96 3.27 -8.71
CA ILE A 182 -24.29 4.03 -7.50
C ILE A 182 -25.78 3.98 -7.26
N ASP A 183 -26.19 3.71 -6.01
CA ASP A 183 -27.58 3.69 -5.62
C ASP A 183 -28.15 5.12 -5.52
N ALA A 184 -29.12 5.45 -6.36
CA ALA A 184 -29.79 6.75 -6.33
C ALA A 184 -30.44 7.06 -4.97
N ALA A 185 -30.97 6.03 -4.28
CA ALA A 185 -31.56 6.21 -2.96
C ALA A 185 -30.49 6.60 -1.90
N ALA A 186 -29.28 6.06 -2.00
CA ALA A 186 -28.16 6.45 -1.15
C ALA A 186 -27.72 7.91 -1.40
N VAL A 187 -27.71 8.35 -2.67
CA VAL A 187 -27.41 9.74 -3.05
C VAL A 187 -28.48 10.67 -2.47
N ASP A 188 -29.77 10.36 -2.65
CA ASP A 188 -30.87 11.16 -2.10
C ASP A 188 -30.83 11.23 -0.58
N GLN A 189 -30.51 10.13 0.09
CA GLN A 189 -30.37 10.10 1.54
C GLN A 189 -29.19 10.98 2.00
N ALA A 190 -28.04 10.87 1.37
CA ALA A 190 -26.87 11.70 1.67
C ALA A 190 -27.18 13.19 1.45
N ALA A 191 -27.86 13.54 0.36
CA ALA A 191 -28.27 14.91 0.06
C ALA A 191 -29.25 15.46 1.11
N ARG A 192 -30.24 14.65 1.56
CA ARG A 192 -31.15 15.04 2.65
C ARG A 192 -30.41 15.31 3.96
N VAL A 193 -29.51 14.42 4.34
CA VAL A 193 -28.70 14.57 5.55
C VAL A 193 -27.87 15.86 5.49
N LEU A 194 -27.18 16.11 4.38
CA LEU A 194 -26.36 17.31 4.21
C LEU A 194 -27.16 18.61 4.21
N ARG A 195 -28.42 18.60 3.72
CA ARG A 195 -29.33 19.76 3.77
C ARG A 195 -29.96 19.98 5.13
N SER A 196 -29.95 19.03 6.04
CA SER A 196 -30.56 19.15 7.36
C SER A 196 -29.86 20.15 8.28
N GLY A 197 -28.58 20.46 7.98
CA GLY A 197 -27.72 21.29 8.84
C GLY A 197 -27.15 20.56 10.05
N ALA A 198 -27.43 19.25 10.20
CA ALA A 198 -26.80 18.41 11.24
C ALA A 198 -25.30 18.26 11.02
N ASN A 199 -24.54 18.12 12.11
CA ASN A 199 -23.11 17.92 12.02
C ASN A 199 -22.76 16.63 11.26
N THR A 200 -22.35 16.77 10.01
CA THR A 200 -22.10 15.65 9.08
C THR A 200 -20.62 15.59 8.69
N LEU A 201 -20.08 14.39 8.61
CA LEU A 201 -18.74 14.08 8.09
C LEU A 201 -18.86 13.30 6.77
N LEU A 202 -18.15 13.72 5.73
CA LEU A 202 -17.77 12.84 4.63
C LEU A 202 -16.45 12.16 4.98
N LEU A 203 -16.49 10.84 5.17
CA LEU A 203 -15.30 10.02 5.40
C LEU A 203 -14.87 9.39 4.08
N LEU A 204 -13.69 9.76 3.60
CA LEU A 204 -13.16 9.43 2.28
C LEU A 204 -12.10 8.34 2.35
N ALA A 205 -12.15 7.37 1.43
CA ALA A 205 -11.09 6.39 1.27
C ALA A 205 -10.89 6.01 -0.21
N GLY A 206 -9.86 5.20 -0.50
CA GLY A 206 -9.59 4.70 -1.84
C GLY A 206 -9.50 5.80 -2.88
N GLY A 207 -10.21 5.67 -4.00
CA GLY A 207 -10.26 6.69 -5.06
C GLY A 207 -10.81 8.05 -4.62
N ALA A 208 -11.56 8.11 -3.50
CA ALA A 208 -12.12 9.37 -2.99
C ALA A 208 -11.07 10.33 -2.39
N VAL A 209 -9.86 9.84 -2.06
CA VAL A 209 -8.75 10.66 -1.58
C VAL A 209 -7.76 11.04 -2.69
N LEU A 210 -8.10 10.80 -3.95
CA LEU A 210 -7.35 11.25 -5.12
C LEU A 210 -7.86 12.61 -5.61
N GLU A 211 -7.01 13.33 -6.33
CA GLU A 211 -7.23 14.74 -6.66
C GLU A 211 -8.59 15.06 -7.32
N PRO A 212 -9.08 14.34 -8.35
CA PRO A 212 -10.39 14.65 -8.93
C PRO A 212 -11.55 14.53 -7.94
N ALA A 213 -11.54 13.48 -7.10
CA ALA A 213 -12.57 13.25 -6.09
C ALA A 213 -12.49 14.25 -4.93
N GLN A 214 -11.27 14.64 -4.52
CA GLN A 214 -11.07 15.67 -3.50
C GLN A 214 -11.73 17.01 -3.90
N HIS A 215 -11.67 17.42 -5.16
CA HIS A 215 -12.34 18.63 -5.64
C HIS A 215 -13.86 18.55 -5.51
N LEU A 216 -14.47 17.40 -5.82
CA LEU A 216 -15.91 17.17 -5.64
C LEU A 216 -16.30 17.17 -4.16
N ALA A 217 -15.53 16.48 -3.32
CA ALA A 217 -15.75 16.47 -1.87
C ALA A 217 -15.65 17.89 -1.27
N TRP A 218 -14.68 18.70 -1.74
CA TRP A 218 -14.56 20.10 -1.32
C TRP A 218 -15.75 20.97 -1.76
N ARG A 219 -16.26 20.78 -2.98
CA ARG A 219 -17.47 21.47 -3.47
C ARG A 219 -18.67 21.17 -2.53
N ILE A 220 -18.84 19.89 -2.16
CA ILE A 220 -19.90 19.47 -1.23
C ILE A 220 -19.71 20.14 0.13
N ALA A 221 -18.51 20.07 0.68
CA ALA A 221 -18.20 20.65 1.99
C ALA A 221 -18.39 22.17 2.01
N SER A 222 -17.96 22.86 0.95
CA SER A 222 -18.13 24.31 0.82
C SER A 222 -19.58 24.73 0.72
N ALA A 223 -20.45 23.92 0.10
CA ALA A 223 -21.86 24.21 -0.07
C ALA A 223 -22.69 23.86 1.19
N THR A 224 -22.27 22.87 2.00
CA THR A 224 -23.09 22.32 3.09
C THR A 224 -22.49 22.55 4.46
N GLY A 225 -21.21 22.91 4.57
CA GLY A 225 -20.51 23.05 5.84
C GLY A 225 -20.10 21.71 6.48
N CYS A 226 -20.26 20.57 5.79
CA CYS A 226 -19.87 19.27 6.35
C CYS A 226 -18.35 19.15 6.52
N GLY A 227 -17.92 18.32 7.48
CA GLY A 227 -16.53 17.99 7.69
C GLY A 227 -16.01 17.04 6.63
N LEU A 228 -14.69 17.08 6.37
CA LEU A 228 -13.98 16.13 5.51
C LEU A 228 -12.86 15.48 6.29
N MET A 229 -12.75 14.16 6.22
CA MET A 229 -11.61 13.41 6.74
C MET A 229 -11.28 12.23 5.80
N ALA A 230 -10.01 11.88 5.72
CA ALA A 230 -9.60 10.62 5.14
C ALA A 230 -9.71 9.50 6.19
N ASP A 231 -10.09 8.30 5.77
CA ASP A 231 -9.97 7.11 6.63
C ASP A 231 -8.51 6.89 7.02
N TYR A 232 -8.29 6.17 8.13
CA TYR A 232 -6.93 5.82 8.56
C TYR A 232 -6.21 4.95 7.53
N VAL A 233 -6.93 4.01 6.91
CA VAL A 233 -6.39 3.06 5.93
C VAL A 233 -6.61 3.55 4.51
N ASN A 234 -5.53 4.01 3.86
CA ASN A 234 -5.53 4.37 2.44
C ASN A 234 -4.26 3.87 1.78
N GLY A 235 -4.37 3.20 0.63
CA GLY A 235 -3.22 2.77 -0.15
C GLY A 235 -2.43 3.96 -0.72
N LEU A 236 -3.13 4.98 -1.18
CA LEU A 236 -2.58 6.17 -1.84
C LEU A 236 -3.43 7.38 -1.50
N VAL A 237 -2.79 8.50 -1.17
CA VAL A 237 -3.43 9.81 -0.96
C VAL A 237 -2.68 10.89 -1.73
N ALA A 238 -3.39 11.66 -2.53
CA ALA A 238 -2.82 12.84 -3.20
C ALA A 238 -2.73 14.02 -2.21
N ARG A 239 -1.54 14.62 -2.04
CA ARG A 239 -1.25 15.59 -0.98
C ARG A 239 -0.34 16.72 -1.42
N GLY A 240 -0.19 17.70 -0.53
CA GLY A 240 0.70 18.84 -0.68
C GLY A 240 -0.02 20.10 -1.15
N ARG A 241 0.76 21.15 -1.36
CA ARG A 241 0.26 22.47 -1.77
C ARG A 241 -0.54 22.39 -3.07
N GLY A 242 -1.67 23.07 -3.11
CA GLY A 242 -2.59 23.04 -4.26
C GLY A 242 -3.54 21.84 -4.27
N ARG A 243 -3.43 20.92 -3.32
CA ARG A 243 -4.35 19.81 -3.08
C ARG A 243 -5.11 20.01 -1.77
N LEU A 244 -6.20 19.29 -1.58
CA LEU A 244 -7.00 19.41 -0.37
C LEU A 244 -6.23 18.89 0.85
N ALA A 245 -6.13 19.70 1.89
CA ALA A 245 -5.53 19.30 3.15
C ALA A 245 -6.52 18.44 3.95
N LEU A 246 -6.59 17.15 3.64
CA LEU A 246 -7.45 16.21 4.35
C LEU A 246 -6.77 15.77 5.66
N GLU A 247 -7.43 16.01 6.79
CA GLU A 247 -7.06 15.34 8.04
C GLU A 247 -7.42 13.86 7.95
N ARG A 248 -6.66 13.01 8.64
CA ARG A 248 -6.89 11.57 8.71
C ARG A 248 -7.49 11.19 10.07
N VAL A 249 -8.40 10.22 10.10
CA VAL A 249 -8.85 9.62 11.37
C VAL A 249 -7.63 9.17 12.15
N PRO A 250 -7.47 9.56 13.43
CA PRO A 250 -6.31 9.18 14.23
C PRO A 250 -6.22 7.66 14.46
N TYR A 251 -4.99 7.14 14.54
CA TYR A 251 -4.76 5.74 14.94
C TYR A 251 -5.17 5.46 16.39
N ASN A 252 -4.84 6.39 17.28
CA ASN A 252 -5.17 6.25 18.70
C ASN A 252 -6.68 6.34 18.89
N THR A 253 -7.26 5.34 19.56
CA THR A 253 -8.73 5.22 19.73
C THR A 253 -9.35 6.42 20.43
N ASP A 254 -8.73 6.95 21.49
CA ASP A 254 -9.27 8.09 22.22
C ASP A 254 -9.26 9.36 21.38
N LEU A 255 -8.18 9.59 20.64
CA LEU A 255 -8.08 10.73 19.72
C LEU A 255 -9.05 10.59 18.55
N ALA A 256 -9.27 9.38 18.03
CA ALA A 256 -10.24 9.14 16.97
C ALA A 256 -11.67 9.38 17.46
N GLN A 257 -12.01 8.86 18.63
CA GLN A 257 -13.32 9.12 19.25
C GLN A 257 -13.54 10.62 19.50
N ALA A 258 -12.54 11.33 20.03
CA ALA A 258 -12.63 12.78 20.24
C ALA A 258 -12.82 13.55 18.92
N ALA A 259 -12.11 13.14 17.85
CA ALA A 259 -12.24 13.78 16.54
C ALA A 259 -13.62 13.54 15.89
N LEU A 260 -14.24 12.37 16.15
CA LEU A 260 -15.50 11.96 15.55
C LEU A 260 -16.73 12.30 16.45
N ALA A 261 -16.52 12.63 17.72
CA ALA A 261 -17.59 12.80 18.73
C ALA A 261 -18.65 13.85 18.35
N LYS A 262 -18.28 14.87 17.60
CA LYS A 262 -19.17 15.98 17.21
C LYS A 262 -20.13 15.66 16.07
N TYR A 263 -19.90 14.56 15.33
CA TYR A 263 -20.69 14.24 14.14
C TYR A 263 -21.93 13.41 14.50
N GLU A 264 -23.08 13.87 14.04
CA GLU A 264 -24.36 13.17 14.13
C GLU A 264 -24.54 12.20 12.96
N HIS A 265 -23.92 12.53 11.80
CA HIS A 265 -23.95 11.71 10.61
C HIS A 265 -22.55 11.52 10.04
N ILE A 266 -22.23 10.30 9.61
CA ILE A 266 -21.00 9.97 8.86
C ILE A 266 -21.40 9.33 7.54
N ILE A 267 -21.08 9.99 6.44
CA ILE A 267 -21.31 9.50 5.09
C ILE A 267 -20.01 8.88 4.58
N LEU A 268 -20.03 7.58 4.30
CA LEU A 268 -18.89 6.80 3.82
C LEU A 268 -18.78 6.88 2.30
N VAL A 269 -17.61 7.29 1.79
CA VAL A 269 -17.28 7.31 0.37
C VAL A 269 -16.08 6.40 0.15
N ASN A 270 -16.30 5.20 -0.38
CA ASN A 270 -15.33 4.11 -0.46
C ASN A 270 -14.66 3.74 0.88
N ALA A 271 -15.16 4.28 1.96
CA ALA A 271 -14.69 4.03 3.32
C ALA A 271 -15.55 2.95 4.00
N LYS A 272 -15.01 2.38 5.05
CA LYS A 272 -15.74 1.54 6.01
C LYS A 272 -16.02 2.33 7.28
N ALA A 273 -16.97 1.87 8.09
CA ALA A 273 -17.18 2.45 9.41
C ALA A 273 -15.85 2.43 10.20
N PRO A 274 -15.45 3.57 10.82
CA PRO A 274 -14.16 3.65 11.50
C PRO A 274 -14.14 2.74 12.74
N VAL A 275 -13.19 1.81 12.76
CA VAL A 275 -12.97 0.87 13.86
C VAL A 275 -11.57 1.03 14.43
N SER A 276 -11.42 0.76 15.73
CA SER A 276 -10.11 0.73 16.38
C SER A 276 -9.23 -0.36 15.77
N PHE A 277 -7.93 -0.09 15.70
CA PHE A 277 -6.98 -1.05 15.14
C PHE A 277 -6.96 -2.35 15.95
N PHE A 278 -7.00 -2.22 17.28
CA PHE A 278 -7.20 -3.32 18.23
C PHE A 278 -8.33 -2.98 19.19
N ALA A 279 -8.89 -4.02 19.82
CA ALA A 279 -9.80 -3.83 20.95
C ALA A 279 -8.98 -3.49 22.21
N TYR A 280 -9.48 -2.53 22.99
CA TYR A 280 -8.86 -2.11 24.24
C TYR A 280 -9.84 -2.27 25.40
N PRO A 281 -9.36 -2.62 26.61
CA PRO A 281 -10.23 -2.75 27.77
C PRO A 281 -11.06 -1.48 28.02
N GLY A 282 -12.37 -1.64 28.15
CA GLY A 282 -13.29 -0.52 28.43
C GLY A 282 -13.53 0.47 27.27
N LYS A 283 -13.00 0.21 26.07
CA LYS A 283 -13.20 1.07 24.89
C LYS A 283 -14.06 0.39 23.84
N PRO A 284 -14.92 1.14 23.12
CA PRO A 284 -15.72 0.58 22.02
C PRO A 284 -14.84 0.28 20.80
N SER A 285 -15.24 -0.73 20.03
CA SER A 285 -14.59 -1.07 18.75
C SER A 285 -14.86 -0.03 17.66
N LEU A 286 -16.09 0.50 17.59
CA LEU A 286 -16.43 1.60 16.69
C LEU A 286 -15.92 2.92 17.26
N GLN A 287 -15.27 3.70 16.42
CA GLN A 287 -14.71 5.01 16.83
C GLN A 287 -15.71 6.16 16.68
N SER A 288 -16.81 5.95 15.93
CA SER A 288 -17.92 6.90 15.85
C SER A 288 -18.66 6.98 17.19
N ALA A 289 -19.26 8.14 17.48
CA ALA A 289 -20.13 8.28 18.64
C ALA A 289 -21.34 7.32 18.54
N ALA A 290 -21.84 6.83 19.68
CA ALA A 290 -22.95 5.88 19.72
C ALA A 290 -24.24 6.43 19.09
N HIS A 291 -24.43 7.76 19.10
CA HIS A 291 -25.58 8.44 18.48
C HIS A 291 -25.38 8.70 16.98
N ALA A 292 -24.17 8.57 16.44
CA ALA A 292 -23.87 8.87 15.05
C ALA A 292 -24.51 7.84 14.10
N GLN A 293 -25.21 8.34 13.10
CA GLN A 293 -25.77 7.51 12.02
C GLN A 293 -24.77 7.39 10.87
N ILE A 294 -24.54 6.16 10.44
CA ILE A 294 -23.61 5.87 9.34
C ILE A 294 -24.42 5.63 8.06
N HIS A 295 -24.06 6.34 6.99
CA HIS A 295 -24.65 6.23 5.65
C HIS A 295 -23.58 5.81 4.66
N VAL A 296 -23.86 4.87 3.79
CA VAL A 296 -22.94 4.44 2.72
C VAL A 296 -23.37 5.12 1.42
N LEU A 297 -22.56 6.05 0.93
CA LEU A 297 -22.76 6.67 -0.39
C LEU A 297 -22.15 5.78 -1.48
N SER A 298 -20.95 5.26 -1.26
CA SER A 298 -20.32 4.27 -2.12
C SER A 298 -19.52 3.25 -1.32
N SER A 299 -19.63 1.98 -1.71
CA SER A 299 -18.78 0.90 -1.19
C SER A 299 -17.38 0.93 -1.82
N PRO A 300 -16.38 0.23 -1.24
CA PRO A 300 -15.03 0.19 -1.82
C PRO A 300 -14.94 -0.35 -3.25
N GLU A 301 -15.93 -1.11 -3.71
CA GLU A 301 -15.98 -1.71 -5.04
C GLU A 301 -16.62 -0.77 -6.10
N GLN A 302 -17.28 0.30 -5.66
CA GLN A 302 -17.95 1.28 -6.52
C GLN A 302 -17.01 2.42 -6.91
N ASP A 303 -17.39 3.18 -7.95
CA ASP A 303 -16.64 4.36 -8.38
C ASP A 303 -16.95 5.57 -7.47
N PRO A 304 -15.99 6.03 -6.65
CA PRO A 304 -16.20 7.18 -5.75
C PRO A 304 -16.35 8.50 -6.50
N LEU A 305 -15.74 8.62 -7.69
CA LEU A 305 -15.86 9.83 -8.49
C LEU A 305 -17.29 9.98 -9.01
N ALA A 306 -17.89 8.91 -9.51
CA ALA A 306 -19.29 8.88 -9.93
C ALA A 306 -20.24 9.17 -8.75
N ALA A 307 -19.96 8.61 -7.56
CA ALA A 307 -20.76 8.83 -6.36
C ALA A 307 -20.74 10.29 -5.90
N LEU A 308 -19.55 10.89 -5.83
CA LEU A 308 -19.40 12.30 -5.47
C LEU A 308 -19.98 13.23 -6.51
N GLN A 309 -19.85 12.91 -7.81
CA GLN A 309 -20.45 13.69 -8.89
C GLN A 309 -21.98 13.69 -8.78
N ALA A 310 -22.61 12.52 -8.58
CA ALA A 310 -24.06 12.41 -8.36
C ALA A 310 -24.52 13.21 -7.13
N LEU A 311 -23.75 13.18 -6.04
CA LEU A 311 -24.07 13.96 -4.84
C LEU A 311 -23.92 15.48 -5.07
N VAL A 312 -22.90 15.91 -5.82
CA VAL A 312 -22.73 17.33 -6.24
C VAL A 312 -23.95 17.79 -7.04
N GLU A 313 -24.42 17.00 -7.98
CA GLU A 313 -25.60 17.28 -8.81
C GLU A 313 -26.88 17.33 -7.96
N ALA A 314 -27.09 16.34 -7.11
CA ALA A 314 -28.24 16.29 -6.22
C ALA A 314 -28.31 17.52 -5.29
N LEU A 315 -27.17 18.00 -4.81
CA LEU A 315 -27.08 19.19 -3.94
C LEU A 315 -27.15 20.50 -4.71
N GLY A 316 -26.86 20.51 -6.01
CA GLY A 316 -26.64 21.73 -6.79
C GLY A 316 -25.39 22.49 -6.31
N ALA A 317 -24.36 21.77 -5.79
CA ALA A 317 -23.18 22.38 -5.21
C ALA A 317 -22.35 23.14 -6.26
N PRO A 318 -22.07 24.45 -6.09
CA PRO A 318 -21.34 25.23 -7.06
C PRO A 318 -19.85 24.82 -7.09
N ALA A 319 -19.14 25.24 -8.15
CA ALA A 319 -17.68 25.14 -8.16
C ALA A 319 -17.11 25.96 -6.99
N ALA A 320 -16.09 25.40 -6.32
CA ALA A 320 -15.41 26.05 -5.21
C ALA A 320 -13.89 25.93 -5.40
N ALA A 321 -13.16 27.02 -5.22
CA ALA A 321 -11.71 26.98 -5.19
C ALA A 321 -11.23 26.27 -3.93
N LEU A 322 -10.16 25.49 -4.05
CA LEU A 322 -9.51 24.89 -2.89
C LEU A 322 -8.97 25.99 -1.96
N PRO A 323 -8.86 25.72 -0.64
CA PRO A 323 -8.22 26.65 0.28
C PRO A 323 -6.78 26.97 -0.14
N GLU A 324 -6.35 28.19 0.07
CA GLU A 324 -4.97 28.57 -0.18
C GLU A 324 -4.03 27.74 0.69
N ALA A 325 -2.97 27.21 0.09
CA ALA A 325 -1.95 26.49 0.80
C ALA A 325 -1.13 27.43 1.69
N GLY A 326 -0.82 26.98 2.90
CA GLY A 326 0.12 27.67 3.78
C GLY A 326 1.52 27.82 3.18
N LEU A 327 2.39 28.60 3.83
CA LEU A 327 3.77 28.75 3.41
C LEU A 327 4.53 27.42 3.56
N ARG A 328 5.44 27.16 2.63
CA ARG A 328 6.38 26.05 2.76
C ARG A 328 7.37 26.38 3.89
N PRO A 329 7.54 25.50 4.90
CA PRO A 329 8.46 25.80 6.00
C PRO A 329 9.92 25.73 5.54
N VAL A 330 10.82 26.19 6.40
CA VAL A 330 12.27 25.96 6.31
C VAL A 330 12.59 24.67 7.03
N ALA A 331 13.63 23.94 6.60
CA ALA A 331 14.10 22.75 7.29
C ALA A 331 14.50 23.07 8.75
N ALA A 332 14.22 22.15 9.67
CA ALA A 332 14.53 22.32 11.07
C ALA A 332 16.01 22.05 11.36
N GLU A 333 16.49 22.56 12.49
CA GLU A 333 17.87 22.44 12.97
C GLU A 333 17.93 21.77 14.36
N GLY A 334 19.11 21.26 14.72
CA GLY A 334 19.45 20.69 16.02
C GLY A 334 19.09 19.21 16.18
N GLU A 335 18.86 18.77 17.41
CA GLU A 335 18.56 17.36 17.73
C GLU A 335 17.27 16.89 17.05
N PRO A 336 17.23 15.66 16.53
CA PRO A 336 16.03 15.09 15.89
C PRO A 336 14.84 14.98 16.85
N SER A 337 13.68 15.41 16.39
CA SER A 337 12.38 15.11 17.01
C SER A 337 11.34 14.83 15.92
N PRO A 338 10.21 14.19 16.25
CA PRO A 338 9.13 13.95 15.28
C PRO A 338 8.66 15.24 14.58
N GLU A 339 8.51 16.34 15.33
CA GLU A 339 8.05 17.63 14.82
C GLU A 339 9.07 18.27 13.88
N LYS A 340 10.35 18.23 14.26
CA LYS A 340 11.45 18.77 13.45
C LYS A 340 11.63 17.99 12.15
N LEU A 341 11.53 16.66 12.22
CA LEU A 341 11.58 15.84 11.01
C LEU A 341 10.36 16.10 10.12
N ALA A 342 9.15 16.21 10.67
CA ALA A 342 7.96 16.58 9.92
C ALA A 342 8.10 17.94 9.22
N GLN A 343 8.66 18.94 9.92
CA GLN A 343 8.98 20.26 9.35
C GLN A 343 10.00 20.14 8.20
N THR A 344 11.08 19.38 8.40
CA THR A 344 12.11 19.15 7.37
C THR A 344 11.54 18.41 6.16
N LEU A 345 10.69 17.40 6.37
CA LEU A 345 9.96 16.73 5.28
C LEU A 345 9.09 17.72 4.50
N ALA A 346 8.32 18.57 5.19
CA ALA A 346 7.49 19.58 4.54
C ALA A 346 8.32 20.59 3.73
N ALA A 347 9.52 20.91 4.20
CA ALA A 347 10.48 21.78 3.52
C ALA A 347 11.11 21.13 2.28
N LEU A 348 11.41 19.82 2.34
CA LEU A 348 12.32 19.19 1.37
C LEU A 348 11.63 18.21 0.41
N ILE A 349 10.45 17.66 0.72
CA ILE A 349 9.75 16.76 -0.23
C ILE A 349 9.71 17.41 -1.61
N PRO A 350 10.32 16.79 -2.64
CA PRO A 350 10.32 17.34 -4.00
C PRO A 350 8.91 17.39 -4.60
N GLN A 351 8.73 18.24 -5.59
CA GLN A 351 7.52 18.22 -6.39
C GLN A 351 7.34 16.85 -7.07
N ASP A 352 6.11 16.37 -7.09
CA ASP A 352 5.71 15.08 -7.66
C ASP A 352 6.44 13.87 -7.05
N ALA A 353 7.02 14.03 -5.86
CA ALA A 353 7.60 12.90 -5.14
C ALA A 353 6.53 11.87 -4.74
N ILE A 354 6.99 10.68 -4.44
CA ILE A 354 6.21 9.60 -3.83
C ILE A 354 6.77 9.37 -2.44
N VAL A 355 5.93 9.41 -1.40
CA VAL A 355 6.32 9.08 -0.03
C VAL A 355 5.76 7.70 0.33
N SER A 356 6.62 6.75 0.66
CA SER A 356 6.24 5.45 1.23
C SER A 356 6.47 5.50 2.73
N ASP A 357 5.39 5.46 3.52
CA ASP A 357 5.42 5.73 4.95
C ASP A 357 5.21 4.48 5.79
N GLU A 358 6.29 3.98 6.35
CA GLU A 358 6.33 2.98 7.42
C GLU A 358 7.16 3.48 8.62
N SER A 359 7.01 4.75 8.95
CA SER A 359 7.66 5.40 10.11
C SER A 359 7.09 4.98 11.46
N VAL A 360 6.00 4.24 11.46
CA VAL A 360 5.31 3.62 12.60
C VAL A 360 5.06 4.64 13.72
N SER A 361 5.62 4.44 14.92
CA SER A 361 5.32 5.28 16.10
C SER A 361 5.93 6.68 16.02
N TYR A 362 7.13 6.81 15.44
CA TYR A 362 7.83 8.09 15.35
C TYR A 362 7.15 9.06 14.38
N GLY A 363 6.63 8.54 13.27
CA GLY A 363 6.05 9.35 12.20
C GLY A 363 4.55 9.65 12.33
N ARG A 364 3.92 9.39 13.46
CA ARG A 364 2.47 9.59 13.65
C ARG A 364 1.97 10.98 13.22
N GLY A 365 2.79 12.01 13.38
CA GLY A 365 2.49 13.38 13.00
C GLY A 365 2.85 13.75 11.56
N PHE A 366 3.66 12.95 10.85
CA PHE A 366 4.20 13.34 9.54
C PHE A 366 3.11 13.66 8.53
N TYR A 367 2.08 12.83 8.46
CA TYR A 367 0.95 13.08 7.56
C TYR A 367 0.33 14.46 7.80
N ARG A 368 0.01 14.80 9.03
CA ARG A 368 -0.62 16.08 9.37
C ARG A 368 0.26 17.28 9.06
N PHE A 369 1.53 17.24 9.43
CA PHE A 369 2.42 18.41 9.35
C PHE A 369 3.08 18.61 7.97
N THR A 370 2.87 17.69 7.00
CA THR A 370 3.41 17.80 5.64
C THR A 370 2.42 18.34 4.60
N HIS A 371 1.26 18.88 5.00
CA HIS A 371 0.29 19.44 4.06
C HIS A 371 0.85 20.61 3.21
N ASN A 372 1.82 21.35 3.77
CA ASN A 372 2.46 22.46 3.08
C ASN A 372 3.71 22.08 2.27
N ALA A 373 4.04 20.78 2.17
CA ALA A 373 5.06 20.30 1.24
C ALA A 373 4.67 20.54 -0.23
N ALA A 374 5.61 20.40 -1.15
CA ALA A 374 5.29 20.39 -2.58
C ALA A 374 4.24 19.28 -2.90
N PRO A 375 3.45 19.39 -3.97
CA PRO A 375 2.53 18.34 -4.39
C PRO A 375 3.23 16.99 -4.50
N HIS A 376 2.67 15.95 -3.86
CA HIS A 376 3.24 14.61 -3.78
C HIS A 376 2.14 13.58 -3.54
N ASP A 377 2.48 12.31 -3.73
CA ASP A 377 1.62 11.18 -3.38
C ASP A 377 2.14 10.49 -2.12
N TRP A 378 1.23 10.06 -1.25
CA TRP A 378 1.56 9.43 0.02
C TRP A 378 1.00 8.01 0.08
N LEU A 379 1.88 7.03 0.19
CA LEU A 379 1.55 5.61 0.33
C LEU A 379 1.65 5.22 1.80
N HIS A 380 0.55 4.71 2.35
CA HIS A 380 0.52 4.24 3.73
C HIS A 380 0.76 2.74 3.83
N LEU A 381 1.21 2.30 5.00
CA LEU A 381 1.14 0.92 5.45
C LEU A 381 -0.34 0.53 5.66
N ALA A 382 -1.01 0.07 4.61
CA ALA A 382 -2.46 -0.06 4.58
C ALA A 382 -3.00 -1.21 5.45
N GLY A 383 -2.28 -2.31 5.56
CA GLY A 383 -2.71 -3.50 6.33
C GLY A 383 -2.12 -3.61 7.73
N GLY A 384 -1.12 -2.80 8.06
CA GLY A 384 -0.46 -2.82 9.37
C GLY A 384 0.58 -3.94 9.55
N ALA A 385 0.78 -4.81 8.57
CA ALA A 385 1.87 -5.80 8.61
C ALA A 385 3.19 -5.11 8.23
N ILE A 386 4.11 -4.98 9.21
CA ILE A 386 5.40 -4.30 9.01
C ILE A 386 6.32 -5.07 8.07
N GLY A 387 7.25 -4.34 7.41
CA GLY A 387 8.10 -4.85 6.33
C GLY A 387 7.55 -4.52 4.93
N ASP A 388 6.66 -3.53 4.82
CA ASP A 388 6.00 -3.10 3.59
C ASP A 388 6.70 -1.92 2.92
N GLY A 389 7.19 -0.95 3.71
CA GLY A 389 7.59 0.37 3.22
C GLY A 389 8.70 0.36 2.17
N MET A 390 9.79 -0.39 2.39
CA MET A 390 10.90 -0.46 1.42
C MET A 390 10.54 -1.23 0.14
N PRO A 391 9.84 -2.40 0.19
CA PRO A 391 9.31 -3.04 -1.01
C PRO A 391 8.33 -2.18 -1.79
N VAL A 392 7.36 -1.56 -1.11
CA VAL A 392 6.40 -0.62 -1.73
C VAL A 392 7.12 0.56 -2.38
N ALA A 393 8.15 1.14 -1.74
CA ALA A 393 8.95 2.20 -2.32
C ALA A 393 9.64 1.75 -3.62
N ALA A 394 10.18 0.52 -3.66
CA ALA A 394 10.79 -0.04 -4.87
C ALA A 394 9.77 -0.24 -5.99
N GLY A 395 8.61 -0.83 -5.67
CA GLY A 395 7.52 -1.03 -6.61
C GLY A 395 6.96 0.29 -7.13
N ALA A 396 6.77 1.28 -6.26
CA ALA A 396 6.29 2.61 -6.62
C ALA A 396 7.26 3.35 -7.56
N ALA A 397 8.56 3.25 -7.30
CA ALA A 397 9.58 3.81 -8.20
C ALA A 397 9.44 3.21 -9.61
N MET A 398 9.31 1.89 -9.72
CA MET A 398 9.15 1.20 -11.00
C MET A 398 7.81 1.51 -11.65
N GLY A 399 6.71 1.57 -10.88
CA GLY A 399 5.37 1.89 -11.36
C GLY A 399 5.23 3.32 -11.90
N SER A 400 6.07 4.25 -11.41
CA SER A 400 6.19 5.62 -11.95
C SER A 400 7.20 5.74 -13.10
N GLY A 401 7.68 4.63 -13.66
CA GLY A 401 8.70 4.61 -14.71
C GLY A 401 10.07 5.09 -14.23
N SER A 402 10.34 5.07 -12.93
CA SER A 402 11.55 5.60 -12.29
C SER A 402 11.82 7.08 -12.57
N GLN A 403 10.79 7.83 -12.94
CA GLN A 403 10.87 9.27 -13.22
C GLN A 403 10.68 10.13 -11.98
N ARG A 404 10.00 9.61 -10.97
CA ARG A 404 9.65 10.30 -9.74
C ARG A 404 10.59 9.89 -8.60
N ARG A 405 10.98 10.86 -7.78
CA ARG A 405 11.73 10.58 -6.54
C ARG A 405 10.84 9.87 -5.55
N VAL A 406 11.31 8.77 -4.98
CA VAL A 406 10.62 8.08 -3.88
C VAL A 406 11.35 8.37 -2.57
N LEU A 407 10.62 8.81 -1.57
CA LEU A 407 11.08 8.97 -0.19
C LEU A 407 10.45 7.87 0.67
N SER A 408 11.26 6.93 1.15
CA SER A 408 10.83 5.86 2.06
C SER A 408 11.11 6.28 3.50
N LEU A 409 10.07 6.49 4.29
CA LEU A 409 10.15 6.78 5.72
C LEU A 409 10.00 5.45 6.48
N GLN A 410 11.07 5.01 7.13
CA GLN A 410 11.18 3.63 7.58
C GLN A 410 11.61 3.53 9.04
N ALA A 411 10.87 2.80 9.89
CA ALA A 411 11.33 2.48 11.23
C ALA A 411 12.36 1.33 11.21
N ASP A 412 13.33 1.35 12.14
CA ASP A 412 14.42 0.38 12.23
C ASP A 412 13.91 -1.06 12.41
N GLY A 413 13.01 -1.29 13.35
CA GLY A 413 12.48 -2.62 13.61
C GLY A 413 11.67 -3.20 12.44
N SER A 414 10.89 -2.38 11.73
CA SER A 414 10.12 -2.83 10.57
C SER A 414 10.99 -3.07 9.34
N ALA A 415 12.08 -2.31 9.18
CA ALA A 415 13.03 -2.48 8.09
C ALA A 415 13.67 -3.87 8.05
N MET A 416 13.87 -4.50 9.22
CA MET A 416 14.47 -5.84 9.30
C MET A 416 13.60 -6.94 8.69
N TYR A 417 12.30 -6.72 8.51
CA TYR A 417 11.39 -7.68 7.90
C TYR A 417 11.60 -7.81 6.38
N SER A 418 12.16 -6.77 5.74
CA SER A 418 12.30 -6.71 4.26
C SER A 418 13.60 -6.02 3.81
N LEU A 419 14.68 -6.16 4.59
CA LEU A 419 16.01 -5.59 4.30
C LEU A 419 16.47 -5.88 2.87
N GLN A 420 16.10 -7.05 2.32
CA GLN A 420 16.44 -7.49 0.98
C GLN A 420 15.92 -6.57 -0.13
N ALA A 421 14.92 -5.72 0.17
CA ALA A 421 14.43 -4.71 -0.77
C ALA A 421 15.53 -3.70 -1.16
N LEU A 422 16.48 -3.40 -0.27
CA LEU A 422 17.61 -2.53 -0.57
C LEU A 422 18.47 -3.08 -1.71
N TRP A 423 18.70 -4.41 -1.72
CA TRP A 423 19.44 -5.05 -2.81
C TRP A 423 18.70 -4.90 -4.15
N THR A 424 17.39 -5.11 -4.19
CA THR A 424 16.62 -4.92 -5.42
C THR A 424 16.63 -3.44 -5.86
N GLN A 425 16.50 -2.50 -4.92
CA GLN A 425 16.61 -1.06 -5.23
C GLN A 425 17.96 -0.72 -5.87
N ALA A 426 19.07 -1.28 -5.33
CA ALA A 426 20.42 -1.09 -5.88
C ALA A 426 20.57 -1.71 -7.26
N ARG A 427 20.13 -2.95 -7.44
CA ARG A 427 20.19 -3.69 -8.72
C ARG A 427 19.43 -2.95 -9.84
N GLU A 428 18.24 -2.47 -9.54
CA GLU A 428 17.38 -1.76 -10.49
C GLU A 428 17.70 -0.25 -10.58
N ARG A 429 18.69 0.24 -9.82
CA ARG A 429 19.10 1.66 -9.76
C ARG A 429 17.93 2.61 -9.54
N LEU A 430 17.08 2.27 -8.55
CA LEU A 430 15.86 3.04 -8.30
C LEU A 430 16.15 4.36 -7.60
N PRO A 431 15.46 5.46 -7.94
CA PRO A 431 15.64 6.75 -7.31
C PRO A 431 14.93 6.82 -5.94
N VAL A 432 15.32 5.95 -5.01
CA VAL A 432 14.73 5.84 -3.66
C VAL A 432 15.67 6.42 -2.62
N THR A 433 15.17 7.37 -1.83
CA THR A 433 15.83 7.87 -0.62
C THR A 433 15.13 7.25 0.59
N THR A 434 15.81 6.42 1.36
CA THR A 434 15.28 5.85 2.60
C THR A 434 15.77 6.67 3.79
N VAL A 435 14.86 7.27 4.56
CA VAL A 435 15.15 7.85 5.87
C VAL A 435 14.76 6.81 6.91
N LEU A 436 15.76 6.13 7.45
CA LEU A 436 15.59 5.08 8.45
C LEU A 436 15.70 5.69 9.84
N LEU A 437 14.62 5.59 10.61
CA LEU A 437 14.45 6.14 11.95
C LEU A 437 14.94 5.11 12.96
N ASN A 438 16.19 5.26 13.41
CA ASN A 438 16.81 4.30 14.33
C ASN A 438 16.65 4.75 15.78
N ASN A 439 15.65 4.18 16.47
CA ASN A 439 15.42 4.35 17.90
C ASN A 439 15.84 3.12 18.73
N ARG A 440 16.39 2.08 18.11
CA ARG A 440 16.87 0.84 18.70
C ARG A 440 15.82 0.07 19.53
N LYS A 441 14.53 0.20 19.18
CA LYS A 441 13.46 -0.48 19.94
C LYS A 441 12.17 -0.58 19.16
N TYR A 442 11.36 -1.56 19.53
CA TYR A 442 9.97 -1.63 19.13
C TYR A 442 9.10 -0.68 19.99
N ALA A 443 9.26 0.63 19.79
CA ALA A 443 8.58 1.66 20.59
C ALA A 443 7.05 1.56 20.55
N ILE A 444 6.49 1.10 19.42
CA ILE A 444 5.03 0.91 19.32
C ILE A 444 4.54 -0.13 20.33
N LEU A 445 5.28 -1.23 20.55
CA LEU A 445 4.89 -2.28 21.49
C LEU A 445 4.97 -1.77 22.94
N GLN A 446 5.95 -0.91 23.25
CA GLN A 446 6.02 -0.26 24.57
C GLN A 446 4.82 0.66 24.81
N ASN A 447 4.31 1.34 23.76
CA ASN A 447 3.11 2.16 23.87
C ASN A 447 1.85 1.30 24.04
N GLU A 448 1.76 0.14 23.38
CA GLU A 448 0.62 -0.77 23.50
C GLU A 448 0.51 -1.37 24.91
N TYR A 449 1.62 -1.64 25.61
CA TYR A 449 1.56 -2.05 27.03
C TYR A 449 0.73 -1.08 27.87
N ARG A 450 0.96 0.23 27.69
CA ARG A 450 0.19 1.26 28.41
C ARG A 450 -1.28 1.29 27.97
N ALA A 451 -1.53 1.10 26.67
CA ALA A 451 -2.88 1.13 26.12
C ALA A 451 -3.76 -0.02 26.63
N VAL A 452 -3.19 -1.20 26.89
CA VAL A 452 -3.91 -2.36 27.44
C VAL A 452 -3.85 -2.44 28.99
N GLY A 453 -3.16 -1.48 29.65
CA GLY A 453 -3.03 -1.47 31.11
C GLY A 453 -2.09 -2.54 31.66
N ALA A 454 -1.17 -3.07 30.84
CA ALA A 454 -0.16 -4.04 31.26
C ALA A 454 1.18 -3.35 31.58
N GLU A 455 1.91 -3.90 32.54
CA GLU A 455 3.24 -3.40 32.91
C GLU A 455 4.34 -4.38 32.44
N PRO A 456 5.25 -3.93 31.56
CA PRO A 456 6.33 -4.80 31.07
C PRO A 456 7.42 -4.97 32.14
N GLY A 457 7.80 -6.21 32.40
CA GLY A 457 8.97 -6.56 33.22
C GLY A 457 10.26 -6.59 32.36
N PRO A 458 11.43 -6.87 33.00
CA PRO A 458 12.73 -6.86 32.31
C PRO A 458 12.83 -7.81 31.12
N THR A 459 12.17 -8.98 31.19
CA THR A 459 12.17 -9.95 30.08
C THR A 459 11.42 -9.40 28.86
N ALA A 460 10.25 -8.81 29.08
CA ALA A 460 9.47 -8.19 28.03
C ALA A 460 10.26 -7.01 27.40
N MET A 461 10.88 -6.17 28.20
CA MET A 461 11.67 -5.03 27.69
C MET A 461 12.85 -5.48 26.83
N ARG A 462 13.55 -6.58 27.17
CA ARG A 462 14.61 -7.14 26.33
C ARG A 462 14.11 -7.66 24.99
N MET A 463 12.87 -8.17 24.91
CA MET A 463 12.26 -8.58 23.62
C MET A 463 11.90 -7.39 22.72
N LEU A 464 11.87 -6.19 23.26
CA LEU A 464 11.54 -4.96 22.54
C LEU A 464 12.77 -4.09 22.26
N ASP A 465 13.94 -4.51 22.74
CA ASP A 465 15.23 -3.82 22.56
C ASP A 465 15.91 -4.33 21.28
N LEU A 466 16.35 -3.39 20.45
CA LEU A 466 17.12 -3.62 19.21
C LEU A 466 18.54 -3.05 19.30
N GLY A 467 18.99 -2.64 20.49
CA GLY A 467 20.27 -1.98 20.70
C GLY A 467 21.39 -2.92 21.14
N ASP A 468 21.11 -4.18 21.50
CA ASP A 468 22.12 -5.16 21.96
C ASP A 468 21.93 -6.52 21.26
N PRO A 469 22.72 -6.83 20.18
CA PRO A 469 23.66 -5.93 19.49
C PRO A 469 22.97 -4.83 18.66
N ASP A 470 23.62 -3.68 18.51
CA ASP A 470 23.13 -2.59 17.65
C ASP A 470 23.06 -3.00 16.18
N LEU A 471 21.99 -2.63 15.51
CA LEU A 471 21.80 -2.87 14.07
C LEU A 471 22.63 -1.83 13.29
N ARG A 472 23.64 -2.29 12.58
CA ARG A 472 24.57 -1.41 11.83
C ARG A 472 23.99 -1.07 10.46
N TRP A 473 22.98 -0.20 10.43
CA TRP A 473 22.18 0.08 9.23
C TRP A 473 22.98 0.60 8.04
N VAL A 474 23.98 1.46 8.28
CA VAL A 474 24.87 1.93 7.21
C VAL A 474 25.65 0.76 6.58
N ASP A 475 26.14 -0.16 7.41
CA ASP A 475 26.89 -1.33 6.89
C ASP A 475 25.96 -2.33 6.21
N LEU A 476 24.76 -2.56 6.75
CA LEU A 476 23.73 -3.41 6.13
C LEU A 476 23.33 -2.88 4.75
N ALA A 477 23.07 -1.57 4.65
CA ALA A 477 22.73 -0.95 3.37
C ALA A 477 23.87 -1.07 2.34
N ARG A 478 25.11 -0.82 2.76
CA ARG A 478 26.29 -0.97 1.91
C ARG A 478 26.49 -2.42 1.46
N GLY A 479 26.28 -3.39 2.36
CA GLY A 479 26.29 -4.82 2.05
C GLY A 479 25.23 -5.23 1.01
N MET A 480 24.12 -4.47 0.94
CA MET A 480 23.08 -4.63 -0.09
C MET A 480 23.32 -3.77 -1.35
N GLY A 481 24.45 -3.09 -1.47
CA GLY A 481 24.80 -2.28 -2.62
C GLY A 481 24.21 -0.86 -2.62
N VAL A 482 23.64 -0.42 -1.49
CA VAL A 482 23.06 0.92 -1.33
C VAL A 482 24.07 1.83 -0.62
N GLU A 483 24.32 3.01 -1.19
CA GLU A 483 25.10 4.04 -0.52
C GLU A 483 24.35 4.56 0.70
N ALA A 484 25.05 4.74 1.84
CA ALA A 484 24.42 5.10 3.09
C ALA A 484 25.29 5.98 3.97
N ALA A 485 24.63 6.84 4.76
CA ALA A 485 25.26 7.68 5.76
C ALA A 485 24.38 7.78 7.03
N ARG A 486 25.01 8.10 8.17
CA ARG A 486 24.31 8.35 9.44
C ARG A 486 24.18 9.86 9.67
N ALA A 487 23.02 10.26 10.17
CA ALA A 487 22.74 11.60 10.66
C ALA A 487 22.37 11.56 12.15
N THR A 488 22.86 12.50 12.92
CA THR A 488 22.57 12.69 14.36
C THR A 488 21.95 14.04 14.65
N THR A 489 21.89 14.92 13.64
CA THR A 489 21.21 16.22 13.71
C THR A 489 20.29 16.42 12.50
N MET A 490 19.37 17.36 12.62
CA MET A 490 18.42 17.66 11.54
C MET A 490 19.10 18.31 10.33
N GLU A 491 20.15 19.11 10.53
CA GLU A 491 20.94 19.70 9.45
C GLU A 491 21.62 18.61 8.61
N GLN A 492 22.29 17.66 9.29
CA GLN A 492 22.92 16.52 8.59
C GLN A 492 21.87 15.71 7.81
N CYS A 493 20.70 15.47 8.41
CA CYS A 493 19.62 14.78 7.73
C CYS A 493 19.13 15.54 6.48
N ALA A 494 18.94 16.86 6.59
CA ALA A 494 18.51 17.71 5.50
C ALA A 494 19.53 17.74 4.36
N ASP A 495 20.81 17.89 4.67
CA ASP A 495 21.90 17.89 3.68
C ASP A 495 21.97 16.54 2.94
N LEU A 496 21.91 15.42 3.65
CA LEU A 496 21.91 14.08 3.06
C LEU A 496 20.67 13.83 2.20
N MET A 497 19.49 14.33 2.63
CA MET A 497 18.27 14.26 1.81
C MET A 497 18.45 15.03 0.49
N GLN A 498 18.93 16.26 0.54
CA GLN A 498 19.17 17.08 -0.66
C GLN A 498 20.20 16.44 -1.58
N GLN A 499 21.32 15.93 -1.03
CA GLN A 499 22.32 15.19 -1.79
C GLN A 499 21.68 13.97 -2.47
N SER A 500 20.91 13.17 -1.75
CA SER A 500 20.30 11.94 -2.26
C SER A 500 19.28 12.21 -3.37
N PHE A 501 18.57 13.33 -3.33
CA PHE A 501 17.59 13.71 -4.36
C PHE A 501 18.25 13.99 -5.71
N GLY A 502 19.53 14.34 -5.74
CA GLY A 502 20.31 14.50 -6.97
C GLY A 502 20.80 13.17 -7.57
N LEU A 503 20.65 12.04 -6.88
CA LEU A 503 21.19 10.75 -7.32
C LEU A 503 20.14 9.94 -8.10
N ALA A 504 20.51 9.36 -9.26
CA ALA A 504 19.66 8.40 -9.97
C ALA A 504 19.86 6.96 -9.46
N ARG A 505 19.98 6.79 -8.15
CA ARG A 505 20.23 5.51 -7.47
C ARG A 505 19.73 5.59 -6.03
N PRO A 506 19.56 4.44 -5.33
CA PRO A 506 19.07 4.45 -3.95
C PRO A 506 20.14 4.99 -2.99
N PHE A 507 19.65 5.61 -1.90
CA PHE A 507 20.46 6.11 -0.80
C PHE A 507 19.73 5.89 0.53
N LEU A 508 20.44 5.46 1.57
CA LEU A 508 19.88 5.29 2.90
C LEU A 508 20.50 6.29 3.88
N ILE A 509 19.65 7.01 4.60
CA ILE A 509 20.01 7.92 5.69
C ILE A 509 19.56 7.26 7.00
N GLU A 510 20.52 6.82 7.82
CA GLU A 510 20.24 6.36 9.17
C GLU A 510 20.14 7.58 10.08
N LEU A 511 18.93 7.98 10.45
CA LEU A 511 18.68 9.06 11.40
C LEU A 511 18.55 8.49 12.80
N MET A 512 19.45 8.87 13.71
CA MET A 512 19.36 8.49 15.12
C MET A 512 18.28 9.33 15.82
N VAL A 513 17.30 8.65 16.46
CA VAL A 513 16.13 9.32 17.07
C VAL A 513 15.79 8.79 18.46
#